data_d1fabb75a3b08fd3c83fb85d224ffcc4
#
_entry.id   d1fabb75a3b08fd3c83fb85d224ffcc4
#
_cell.length_a   1.000
_cell.length_b   1.000
_cell.length_c   1.000
_cell.angle_alpha   90.00
_cell.angle_beta   90.00
_cell.angle_gamma   90.00
#
_symmetry.space_group_name_H-M   'P 1'
#
loop_
_entity.id
_entity.type
_entity.pdbx_description
1 polymer ?
#
loop_
_entity_poly.entity_id
_entity_poly.type
_entity_poly.pdbx_seq_one_letter_code
_entity_poly.pdbx_strand_id
1 'polypeptide(L)'
;MNAELTEEFTERAGVFRRELLAFCFRMLGSAEDAEEVVQETYLSAWRSYDTFEGRSSLRTWLHRIASRACLKALDSAKRRPLPSGIAGPSADPDGEVARGSEATWLQPFPSDPASIVETRATMRLALVAAFQHLPPRQRAVLILRDVLQCRAGEVAGLLDMSATAVNSALQRAQLPVVPDDVAEPSGPKRRALLDRCVTAFETADVNGLAVILTEDASGEMPPIPTWSADRDTVAAFLAGRQRMIGGMPAIPTTANGQPAFAFYARHAEGGSRPHALHVLTLTKAGISGIVSFQDPKLFPLFGPATRGQQLAKLLARRGQFPAARQLADEALELVSPTSWAVVRAEILMAKAEVNLLAGAPGQAEASLRAALRIYEDRHTAPPAEQVRDALASFDTHSETNPA
;
A
#
# COMPACT_ATOMS: atom_id res chain seq x y z
N MET A 1 13.56 -23.12 -23.89
CA MET A 1 12.13 -22.71 -23.99
C MET A 1 12.00 -21.69 -25.10
N ASN A 2 11.01 -21.82 -25.96
CA ASN A 2 10.84 -21.01 -27.16
C ASN A 2 10.29 -19.61 -26.74
N ALA A 3 10.62 -18.53 -27.48
CA ALA A 3 10.18 -17.19 -27.21
C ALA A 3 8.63 -17.08 -27.17
N GLU A 4 7.93 -17.81 -28.04
CA GLU A 4 6.48 -17.89 -28.07
C GLU A 4 5.88 -18.43 -26.77
N LEU A 5 6.46 -19.48 -26.15
CA LEU A 5 5.98 -20.01 -24.86
C LEU A 5 6.21 -19.03 -23.71
N THR A 6 7.24 -18.19 -23.80
CA THR A 6 7.53 -17.17 -22.80
C THR A 6 6.49 -16.04 -22.86
N GLU A 7 6.13 -15.62 -24.07
CA GLU A 7 5.13 -14.56 -24.29
C GLU A 7 3.73 -15.07 -23.89
N GLU A 8 3.34 -16.27 -24.32
CA GLU A 8 2.08 -16.90 -23.91
C GLU A 8 1.96 -17.04 -22.39
N PHE A 9 3.01 -17.51 -21.70
CA PHE A 9 3.01 -17.61 -20.25
C PHE A 9 2.85 -16.25 -19.58
N THR A 10 3.59 -15.24 -20.04
CA THR A 10 3.59 -13.90 -19.45
C THR A 10 2.20 -13.26 -19.56
N GLU A 11 1.55 -13.39 -20.71
CA GLU A 11 0.19 -12.87 -20.93
C GLU A 11 -0.84 -13.61 -20.05
N ARG A 12 -0.83 -14.94 -20.08
CA ARG A 12 -1.82 -15.77 -19.36
C ARG A 12 -1.65 -15.75 -17.84
N ALA A 13 -0.41 -15.72 -17.35
CA ALA A 13 -0.11 -15.71 -15.93
C ALA A 13 -0.21 -14.30 -15.33
N GLY A 14 0.12 -13.27 -16.09
CA GLY A 14 0.17 -11.88 -15.63
C GLY A 14 -1.14 -11.37 -14.99
N VAL A 15 -2.29 -11.85 -15.48
CA VAL A 15 -3.61 -11.48 -14.95
C VAL A 15 -3.81 -11.87 -13.48
N PHE A 16 -3.09 -12.88 -12.98
CA PHE A 16 -3.19 -13.37 -11.60
C PHE A 16 -2.24 -12.67 -10.62
N ARG A 17 -1.35 -11.78 -11.11
CA ARG A 17 -0.30 -11.18 -10.28
C ARG A 17 -0.85 -10.46 -9.05
N ARG A 18 -1.89 -9.67 -9.22
CA ARG A 18 -2.51 -8.92 -8.11
C ARG A 18 -3.12 -9.84 -7.04
N GLU A 19 -3.78 -10.90 -7.48
CA GLU A 19 -4.40 -11.88 -6.60
C GLU A 19 -3.35 -12.67 -5.81
N LEU A 20 -2.27 -13.10 -6.47
CA LEU A 20 -1.14 -13.78 -5.85
C LEU A 20 -0.44 -12.87 -4.84
N LEU A 21 -0.22 -11.61 -5.19
CA LEU A 21 0.42 -10.65 -4.30
C LEU A 21 -0.42 -10.40 -3.04
N ALA A 22 -1.73 -10.25 -3.20
CA ALA A 22 -2.64 -10.09 -2.08
C ALA A 22 -2.70 -11.36 -1.19
N PHE A 23 -2.65 -12.56 -1.80
CA PHE A 23 -2.54 -13.82 -1.07
C PHE A 23 -1.24 -13.91 -0.28
N CYS A 24 -0.09 -13.69 -0.93
CA CYS A 24 1.22 -13.74 -0.29
C CYS A 24 1.34 -12.71 0.85
N PHE A 25 0.81 -11.50 0.66
CA PHE A 25 0.81 -10.48 1.71
C PHE A 25 0.00 -10.92 2.94
N ARG A 26 -1.20 -11.47 2.76
CA ARG A 26 -1.99 -12.01 3.90
C ARG A 26 -1.25 -13.14 4.62
N MET A 27 -0.50 -13.95 3.87
CA MET A 27 0.33 -15.01 4.44
C MET A 27 1.51 -14.46 5.23
N LEU A 28 2.23 -13.46 4.70
CA LEU A 28 3.55 -13.05 5.18
C LEU A 28 3.51 -11.79 6.04
N GLY A 29 2.53 -10.90 5.85
CA GLY A 29 2.43 -9.62 6.57
C GLY A 29 3.49 -8.59 6.17
N SER A 30 4.14 -8.79 5.03
CA SER A 30 5.15 -7.89 4.45
C SER A 30 4.91 -7.76 2.96
N ALA A 31 4.87 -6.52 2.49
CA ALA A 31 4.71 -6.25 1.06
C ALA A 31 5.97 -6.63 0.27
N GLU A 32 7.14 -6.45 0.86
CA GLU A 32 8.43 -6.82 0.27
C GLU A 32 8.57 -8.33 0.12
N ASP A 33 8.34 -9.09 1.21
CA ASP A 33 8.39 -10.56 1.16
C ASP A 33 7.32 -11.14 0.22
N ALA A 34 6.13 -10.52 0.18
CA ALA A 34 5.07 -10.94 -0.73
C ALA A 34 5.47 -10.77 -2.20
N GLU A 35 6.12 -9.67 -2.53
CA GLU A 35 6.64 -9.40 -3.87
C GLU A 35 7.73 -10.41 -4.25
N GLU A 36 8.67 -10.69 -3.33
CA GLU A 36 9.74 -11.68 -3.53
C GLU A 36 9.15 -13.07 -3.80
N VAL A 37 8.19 -13.52 -2.97
CA VAL A 37 7.53 -14.81 -3.13
C VAL A 37 6.73 -14.89 -4.43
N VAL A 38 6.09 -13.80 -4.86
CA VAL A 38 5.40 -13.76 -6.15
C VAL A 38 6.40 -13.89 -7.30
N GLN A 39 7.55 -13.21 -7.24
CA GLN A 39 8.60 -13.36 -8.25
C GLN A 39 9.14 -14.79 -8.29
N GLU A 40 9.42 -15.41 -7.14
CA GLU A 40 9.83 -16.83 -7.05
C GLU A 40 8.76 -17.77 -7.64
N THR A 41 7.49 -17.48 -7.36
CA THR A 41 6.33 -18.21 -7.90
C THR A 41 6.33 -18.18 -9.43
N TYR A 42 6.49 -17.00 -10.02
CA TYR A 42 6.53 -16.85 -11.48
C TYR A 42 7.75 -17.54 -12.10
N LEU A 43 8.92 -17.41 -11.49
CA LEU A 43 10.12 -18.10 -11.96
C LEU A 43 9.97 -19.62 -11.91
N SER A 44 9.37 -20.14 -10.84
CA SER A 44 9.13 -21.59 -10.69
C SER A 44 8.06 -22.08 -11.67
N ALA A 45 7.00 -21.30 -11.84
CA ALA A 45 5.95 -21.60 -12.80
C ALA A 45 6.50 -21.58 -14.24
N TRP A 46 7.25 -20.56 -14.60
CA TRP A 46 7.87 -20.44 -15.92
C TRP A 46 8.79 -21.61 -16.26
N ARG A 47 9.62 -22.06 -15.30
CA ARG A 47 10.52 -23.20 -15.49
C ARG A 47 9.82 -24.55 -15.72
N SER A 48 8.57 -24.66 -15.26
CA SER A 48 7.79 -25.90 -15.33
C SER A 48 6.53 -25.77 -16.20
N TYR A 49 6.42 -24.68 -16.97
CA TYR A 49 5.24 -24.40 -17.78
C TYR A 49 5.03 -25.40 -18.93
N ASP A 50 6.12 -25.88 -19.53
CA ASP A 50 6.12 -26.94 -20.55
C ASP A 50 5.59 -28.27 -20.03
N THR A 51 5.67 -28.51 -18.71
CA THR A 51 5.13 -29.71 -18.06
C THR A 51 3.73 -29.50 -17.48
N PHE A 52 3.14 -28.31 -17.66
CA PHE A 52 1.80 -28.01 -17.20
C PHE A 52 0.74 -28.66 -18.10
N GLU A 53 0.25 -29.84 -17.68
CA GLU A 53 -0.70 -30.66 -18.44
C GLU A 53 -2.17 -30.15 -18.41
N GLY A 54 -2.46 -29.00 -17.79
CA GLY A 54 -3.82 -28.46 -17.70
C GLY A 54 -4.79 -29.25 -16.81
N ARG A 55 -4.31 -30.15 -15.95
CA ARG A 55 -5.15 -30.92 -14.99
C ARG A 55 -5.89 -30.04 -13.98
N SER A 56 -5.40 -28.82 -13.78
CA SER A 56 -6.06 -27.77 -12.98
C SER A 56 -6.04 -26.47 -13.76
N SER A 57 -6.80 -25.47 -13.30
CA SER A 57 -6.68 -24.13 -13.88
C SER A 57 -5.29 -23.53 -13.62
N LEU A 58 -4.81 -22.66 -14.51
CA LEU A 58 -3.55 -21.93 -14.33
C LEU A 58 -3.54 -21.16 -13.00
N ARG A 59 -4.67 -20.55 -12.63
CA ARG A 59 -4.89 -19.89 -11.33
C ARG A 59 -4.59 -20.84 -10.15
N THR A 60 -5.21 -22.03 -10.15
CA THR A 60 -5.02 -23.04 -9.10
C THR A 60 -3.56 -23.50 -9.03
N TRP A 61 -2.93 -23.72 -10.17
CA TRP A 61 -1.54 -24.14 -10.24
C TRP A 61 -0.57 -23.10 -9.71
N LEU A 62 -0.75 -21.81 -10.06
CA LEU A 62 0.02 -20.68 -9.51
C LEU A 62 -0.15 -20.55 -7.99
N HIS A 63 -1.39 -20.66 -7.48
CA HIS A 63 -1.65 -20.64 -6.04
C HIS A 63 -1.00 -21.82 -5.29
N ARG A 64 -0.88 -22.98 -5.93
CA ARG A 64 -0.15 -24.12 -5.36
C ARG A 64 1.33 -23.81 -5.17
N ILE A 65 1.96 -23.21 -6.17
CA ILE A 65 3.37 -22.81 -6.10
C ILE A 65 3.54 -21.71 -5.02
N ALA A 66 2.71 -20.67 -5.07
CA ALA A 66 2.75 -19.57 -4.11
C ALA A 66 2.52 -20.02 -2.66
N SER A 67 1.57 -20.93 -2.42
CA SER A 67 1.31 -21.47 -1.09
C SER A 67 2.51 -22.20 -0.51
N ARG A 68 3.19 -23.02 -1.32
CA ARG A 68 4.40 -23.73 -0.91
C ARG A 68 5.54 -22.77 -0.62
N ALA A 69 5.73 -21.75 -1.46
CA ALA A 69 6.75 -20.72 -1.28
C ALA A 69 6.48 -19.90 0.00
N CYS A 70 5.24 -19.48 0.24
CA CYS A 70 4.86 -18.81 1.49
C CYS A 70 5.11 -19.67 2.72
N LEU A 71 4.71 -20.95 2.71
CA LEU A 71 4.93 -21.85 3.83
C LEU A 71 6.42 -22.03 4.11
N LYS A 72 7.24 -22.21 3.07
CA LYS A 72 8.71 -22.31 3.19
C LYS A 72 9.31 -21.02 3.78
N ALA A 73 8.85 -19.85 3.34
CA ALA A 73 9.30 -18.57 3.90
C ALA A 73 8.94 -18.44 5.38
N LEU A 74 7.77 -18.94 5.80
CA LEU A 74 7.30 -18.90 7.19
C LEU A 74 7.96 -19.93 8.11
N ASP A 75 8.61 -20.97 7.60
CA ASP A 75 9.35 -21.94 8.41
C ASP A 75 10.55 -21.30 9.14
N SER A 76 11.13 -20.25 8.57
CA SER A 76 12.26 -19.51 9.14
C SER A 76 11.90 -18.11 9.64
N ALA A 77 10.71 -17.59 9.30
CA ALA A 77 10.31 -16.23 9.61
C ALA A 77 9.67 -16.11 11.00
N LYS A 78 10.01 -15.01 11.70
CA LYS A 78 9.30 -14.61 12.93
C LYS A 78 7.93 -14.04 12.56
N ARG A 79 6.98 -14.18 13.50
CA ARG A 79 5.66 -13.54 13.42
C ARG A 79 5.78 -12.03 13.30
N ARG A 80 4.93 -11.41 12.49
CA ARG A 80 4.87 -9.96 12.27
C ARG A 80 3.68 -9.32 13.03
N PRO A 81 3.85 -8.93 14.30
CA PRO A 81 2.78 -8.31 15.07
C PRO A 81 2.62 -6.81 14.75
N LEU A 82 1.52 -6.25 15.23
CA LEU A 82 1.40 -4.82 15.55
C LEU A 82 1.77 -4.60 17.04
N PRO A 83 2.03 -3.36 17.48
CA PRO A 83 2.33 -3.05 18.88
C PRO A 83 1.35 -3.63 19.89
N SER A 84 0.04 -3.56 19.63
CA SER A 84 -1.01 -4.16 20.44
C SER A 84 -0.94 -5.69 20.56
N GLY A 85 -0.25 -6.36 19.66
CA GLY A 85 0.01 -7.80 19.69
C GLY A 85 1.20 -8.21 20.55
N ILE A 86 1.93 -7.25 21.15
CA ILE A 86 3.14 -7.50 21.97
C ILE A 86 2.94 -7.08 23.42
N ALA A 87 2.37 -5.89 23.66
CA ALA A 87 2.28 -5.28 24.99
C ALA A 87 0.91 -4.64 25.23
N GLY A 88 0.60 -4.34 26.48
CA GLY A 88 -0.56 -3.53 26.85
C GLY A 88 -0.40 -2.05 26.43
N PRO A 89 -1.52 -1.28 26.41
CA PRO A 89 -1.47 0.14 26.07
C PRO A 89 -0.74 0.95 27.14
N SER A 90 -0.04 2.00 26.70
CA SER A 90 0.52 3.02 27.60
C SER A 90 -0.54 4.05 27.95
N ALA A 91 -0.66 4.36 29.24
CA ALA A 91 -1.53 5.42 29.73
C ALA A 91 -0.80 6.78 29.81
N ASP A 92 0.52 6.81 29.60
CA ASP A 92 1.33 8.02 29.64
C ASP A 92 1.65 8.51 28.23
N PRO A 93 1.02 9.60 27.74
CA PRO A 93 1.27 10.13 26.41
C PRO A 93 2.64 10.80 26.27
N ASP A 94 3.26 11.25 27.36
CA ASP A 94 4.57 11.90 27.38
C ASP A 94 5.69 10.92 27.80
N GLY A 95 5.36 9.68 28.09
CA GLY A 95 6.27 8.62 28.52
C GLY A 95 7.37 8.32 27.50
N GLU A 96 8.48 7.81 28.01
CA GLU A 96 9.60 7.42 27.18
C GLU A 96 9.17 6.29 26.22
N VAL A 97 9.37 6.53 24.93
CA VAL A 97 9.03 5.56 23.89
C VAL A 97 10.09 4.47 23.87
N ALA A 98 9.66 3.24 24.13
CA ALA A 98 10.55 2.09 24.06
C ALA A 98 11.22 2.01 22.69
N ARG A 99 12.56 2.09 22.66
CA ARG A 99 13.35 1.96 21.44
C ARG A 99 13.87 0.54 21.30
N GLY A 100 13.89 0.03 20.07
CA GLY A 100 14.58 -1.22 19.76
C GLY A 100 13.78 -2.46 20.12
N SER A 101 12.77 -2.76 19.34
CA SER A 101 12.19 -4.11 19.30
C SER A 101 12.89 -4.94 18.21
N GLU A 102 13.30 -6.17 18.54
CA GLU A 102 13.77 -7.15 17.55
C GLU A 102 12.61 -7.73 16.72
N ALA A 103 11.40 -7.24 16.93
CA ALA A 103 10.22 -7.70 16.20
C ALA A 103 10.30 -7.27 14.73
N THR A 104 10.01 -8.21 13.86
CA THR A 104 9.74 -7.91 12.47
C THR A 104 8.27 -7.51 12.36
N TRP A 105 8.00 -6.25 12.04
CA TRP A 105 6.66 -5.68 12.14
C TRP A 105 5.80 -5.99 10.93
N LEU A 106 4.48 -6.05 11.15
CA LEU A 106 3.49 -6.03 10.08
C LEU A 106 3.68 -4.74 9.28
N GLN A 107 3.67 -4.87 7.95
CA GLN A 107 3.77 -3.73 7.04
C GLN A 107 2.39 -3.38 6.46
N PRO A 108 2.16 -2.13 6.06
CA PRO A 108 0.97 -1.76 5.29
C PRO A 108 1.10 -2.27 3.85
N PHE A 109 -0.04 -2.48 3.20
CA PHE A 109 -0.09 -2.95 1.81
C PHE A 109 -0.75 -1.90 0.90
N PRO A 110 -0.14 -1.53 -0.22
CA PRO A 110 -0.72 -0.58 -1.15
C PRO A 110 -2.04 -1.12 -1.73
N SER A 111 -3.09 -0.32 -1.65
CA SER A 111 -4.40 -0.68 -2.19
C SER A 111 -4.58 -0.06 -3.57
N ASP A 112 -5.01 -0.88 -4.52
CA ASP A 112 -5.48 -0.39 -5.81
C ASP A 112 -6.89 0.22 -5.64
N PRO A 113 -7.11 1.48 -6.04
CA PRO A 113 -8.43 2.09 -6.01
C PRO A 113 -9.48 1.31 -6.82
N ALA A 114 -9.04 0.59 -7.86
CA ALA A 114 -9.90 -0.24 -8.71
C ALA A 114 -10.18 -1.63 -8.14
N SER A 115 -9.62 -1.99 -6.96
CA SER A 115 -9.87 -3.31 -6.36
C SER A 115 -11.33 -3.45 -5.91
N ILE A 116 -11.89 -4.65 -6.12
CA ILE A 116 -13.27 -5.00 -5.75
C ILE A 116 -13.47 -4.83 -4.23
N VAL A 117 -14.65 -4.38 -3.82
CA VAL A 117 -15.00 -4.06 -2.42
C VAL A 117 -14.74 -5.25 -1.47
N GLU A 118 -15.03 -6.48 -1.90
CA GLU A 118 -14.77 -7.71 -1.12
C GLU A 118 -13.28 -7.91 -0.80
N THR A 119 -12.39 -7.58 -1.74
CA THR A 119 -10.95 -7.65 -1.52
C THR A 119 -10.48 -6.63 -0.48
N ARG A 120 -11.14 -5.46 -0.40
CA ARG A 120 -10.80 -4.41 0.57
C ARG A 120 -11.08 -4.84 2.00
N ALA A 121 -12.22 -5.45 2.28
CA ALA A 121 -12.58 -5.89 3.63
C ALA A 121 -11.55 -6.90 4.18
N THR A 122 -11.13 -7.86 3.36
CA THR A 122 -10.17 -8.91 3.74
C THR A 122 -8.71 -8.45 3.78
N MET A 123 -8.42 -7.23 3.31
CA MET A 123 -7.10 -6.60 3.38
C MET A 123 -6.92 -5.68 4.57
N ARG A 124 -7.99 -5.37 5.34
CA ARG A 124 -7.89 -4.47 6.51
C ARG A 124 -6.75 -4.89 7.43
N LEU A 125 -6.01 -3.90 7.90
CA LEU A 125 -4.78 -4.11 8.67
C LEU A 125 -5.02 -4.97 9.92
N ALA A 126 -6.11 -4.73 10.65
CA ALA A 126 -6.49 -5.51 11.82
C ALA A 126 -6.73 -6.99 11.48
N LEU A 127 -7.35 -7.30 10.33
CA LEU A 127 -7.58 -8.68 9.89
C LEU A 127 -6.27 -9.35 9.49
N VAL A 128 -5.40 -8.64 8.76
CA VAL A 128 -4.07 -9.18 8.40
C VAL A 128 -3.23 -9.41 9.66
N ALA A 129 -3.30 -8.51 10.65
CA ALA A 129 -2.68 -8.71 11.95
C ALA A 129 -3.22 -9.96 12.66
N ALA A 130 -4.55 -10.17 12.65
CA ALA A 130 -5.18 -11.36 13.21
C ALA A 130 -4.70 -12.65 12.52
N PHE A 131 -4.54 -12.64 11.18
CA PHE A 131 -3.96 -13.78 10.47
C PHE A 131 -2.55 -14.13 10.96
N GLN A 132 -1.74 -13.13 11.35
CA GLN A 132 -0.39 -13.39 11.84
C GLN A 132 -0.38 -14.20 13.17
N HIS A 133 -1.50 -14.27 13.89
CA HIS A 133 -1.63 -15.08 15.09
C HIS A 133 -1.87 -16.57 14.81
N LEU A 134 -2.26 -16.93 13.59
CA LEU A 134 -2.52 -18.32 13.22
C LEU A 134 -1.23 -19.05 12.83
N PRO A 135 -1.13 -20.36 13.12
CA PRO A 135 -0.10 -21.20 12.54
C PRO A 135 -0.13 -21.14 11.00
N PRO A 136 1.02 -21.18 10.30
CA PRO A 136 1.10 -20.94 8.85
C PRO A 136 0.13 -21.77 8.00
N ARG A 137 -0.04 -23.07 8.30
CA ARG A 137 -0.98 -23.94 7.57
C ARG A 137 -2.44 -23.58 7.82
N GLN A 138 -2.81 -23.22 9.06
CA GLN A 138 -4.18 -22.79 9.38
C GLN A 138 -4.50 -21.47 8.70
N ARG A 139 -3.54 -20.53 8.69
CA ARG A 139 -3.62 -19.27 7.97
C ARG A 139 -3.86 -19.49 6.47
N ALA A 140 -3.07 -20.37 5.83
CA ALA A 140 -3.24 -20.69 4.41
C ALA A 140 -4.64 -21.28 4.13
N VAL A 141 -5.10 -22.23 4.95
CA VAL A 141 -6.44 -22.82 4.81
C VAL A 141 -7.52 -21.74 4.90
N LEU A 142 -7.45 -20.85 5.90
CA LEU A 142 -8.43 -19.80 6.11
C LEU A 142 -8.47 -18.84 4.91
N ILE A 143 -7.31 -18.37 4.45
CA ILE A 143 -7.24 -17.44 3.32
C ILE A 143 -7.76 -18.09 2.03
N LEU A 144 -7.37 -19.33 1.74
CA LEU A 144 -7.84 -20.03 0.54
C LEU A 144 -9.34 -20.33 0.58
N ARG A 145 -9.89 -20.71 1.76
CA ARG A 145 -11.30 -21.04 1.92
C ARG A 145 -12.20 -19.81 1.97
N ASP A 146 -11.90 -18.87 2.85
CA ASP A 146 -12.81 -17.78 3.19
C ASP A 146 -12.57 -16.51 2.37
N VAL A 147 -11.31 -16.28 1.95
CA VAL A 147 -10.98 -15.10 1.14
C VAL A 147 -11.01 -15.40 -0.35
N LEU A 148 -10.39 -16.51 -0.78
CA LEU A 148 -10.32 -16.88 -2.21
C LEU A 148 -11.45 -17.82 -2.63
N GLN A 149 -12.35 -18.19 -1.69
CA GLN A 149 -13.55 -19.00 -1.92
C GLN A 149 -13.26 -20.37 -2.59
N CYS A 150 -12.05 -20.92 -2.34
CA CYS A 150 -11.68 -22.24 -2.86
C CYS A 150 -12.48 -23.35 -2.15
N ARG A 151 -12.86 -24.39 -2.87
CA ARG A 151 -13.53 -25.56 -2.28
C ARG A 151 -12.55 -26.37 -1.40
N ALA A 152 -13.06 -27.09 -0.38
CA ALA A 152 -12.20 -27.87 0.52
C ALA A 152 -11.30 -28.89 -0.20
N GLY A 153 -11.82 -29.52 -1.26
CA GLY A 153 -11.03 -30.44 -2.10
C GLY A 153 -9.91 -29.74 -2.89
N GLU A 154 -10.13 -28.52 -3.35
CA GLU A 154 -9.11 -27.70 -4.04
C GLU A 154 -8.00 -27.30 -3.06
N VAL A 155 -8.38 -26.81 -1.86
CA VAL A 155 -7.42 -26.48 -0.80
C VAL A 155 -6.61 -27.69 -0.36
N ALA A 156 -7.25 -28.87 -0.25
CA ALA A 156 -6.58 -30.14 0.02
C ALA A 156 -5.48 -30.43 -1.00
N GLY A 157 -5.79 -30.26 -2.29
CA GLY A 157 -4.81 -30.43 -3.39
C GLY A 157 -3.73 -29.34 -3.41
N LEU A 158 -4.06 -28.09 -3.03
CA LEU A 158 -3.10 -26.97 -2.99
C LEU A 158 -2.06 -27.15 -1.87
N LEU A 159 -2.48 -27.63 -0.70
CA LEU A 159 -1.67 -27.71 0.50
C LEU A 159 -1.14 -29.12 0.82
N ASP A 160 -1.38 -30.09 -0.07
CA ASP A 160 -1.05 -31.52 0.11
C ASP A 160 -1.64 -32.07 1.45
N MET A 161 -2.94 -31.82 1.68
CA MET A 161 -3.69 -32.21 2.86
C MET A 161 -4.90 -33.06 2.47
N SER A 162 -5.51 -33.76 3.45
CA SER A 162 -6.84 -34.33 3.25
C SER A 162 -7.94 -33.28 3.42
N ALA A 163 -9.10 -33.45 2.77
CA ALA A 163 -10.24 -32.55 2.94
C ALA A 163 -10.71 -32.49 4.43
N THR A 164 -10.60 -33.59 5.17
CA THR A 164 -10.88 -33.65 6.60
C THR A 164 -9.89 -32.78 7.39
N ALA A 165 -8.60 -32.81 7.04
CA ALA A 165 -7.59 -31.97 7.68
C ALA A 165 -7.79 -30.48 7.37
N VAL A 166 -8.24 -30.12 6.16
CA VAL A 166 -8.62 -28.76 5.78
C VAL A 166 -9.77 -28.27 6.66
N ASN A 167 -10.86 -29.05 6.80
CA ASN A 167 -12.01 -28.67 7.63
C ASN A 167 -11.63 -28.55 9.12
N SER A 168 -10.79 -29.45 9.63
CA SER A 168 -10.28 -29.37 11.01
C SER A 168 -9.37 -28.16 11.24
N ALA A 169 -8.56 -27.79 10.25
CA ALA A 169 -7.73 -26.60 10.32
C ALA A 169 -8.58 -25.32 10.30
N LEU A 170 -9.63 -25.27 9.47
CA LEU A 170 -10.57 -24.15 9.42
C LEU A 170 -11.32 -23.97 10.75
N GLN A 171 -11.80 -25.05 11.36
CA GLN A 171 -12.45 -25.00 12.68
C GLN A 171 -11.52 -24.45 13.79
N ARG A 172 -10.22 -24.74 13.71
CA ARG A 172 -9.23 -24.21 14.67
C ARG A 172 -8.75 -22.80 14.36
N ALA A 173 -8.93 -22.33 13.14
CA ALA A 173 -8.57 -20.99 12.71
C ALA A 173 -9.64 -19.97 13.16
N GLN A 174 -9.93 -19.93 14.47
CA GLN A 174 -10.82 -18.91 15.04
C GLN A 174 -10.06 -17.59 15.09
N LEU A 175 -10.47 -16.65 14.23
CA LEU A 175 -10.04 -15.27 14.36
C LEU A 175 -10.88 -14.59 15.45
N PRO A 176 -10.29 -13.65 16.22
CA PRO A 176 -11.10 -12.71 16.97
C PRO A 176 -12.08 -12.08 15.99
N VAL A 177 -13.35 -12.03 16.35
CA VAL A 177 -14.38 -11.38 15.55
C VAL A 177 -13.95 -9.92 15.39
N VAL A 178 -13.46 -9.55 14.23
CA VAL A 178 -13.36 -8.14 13.86
C VAL A 178 -14.83 -7.73 13.67
N PRO A 179 -15.38 -6.84 14.49
CA PRO A 179 -16.78 -6.50 14.39
C PRO A 179 -17.10 -6.05 12.96
N ASP A 180 -18.07 -6.68 12.31
CA ASP A 180 -18.60 -6.29 11.01
C ASP A 180 -19.22 -4.88 11.04
N ASP A 181 -19.45 -4.34 12.25
CA ASP A 181 -20.05 -3.04 12.54
C ASP A 181 -19.15 -1.83 12.29
N VAL A 182 -17.96 -2.02 11.71
CA VAL A 182 -17.17 -0.89 11.20
C VAL A 182 -17.75 -0.46 9.86
N ALA A 183 -19.04 -0.09 9.86
CA ALA A 183 -19.63 0.55 8.70
C ALA A 183 -18.96 1.92 8.53
N GLU A 184 -18.04 1.99 7.58
CA GLU A 184 -17.37 3.25 7.24
C GLU A 184 -18.39 4.29 6.77
N PRO A 185 -18.22 5.57 7.15
CA PRO A 185 -18.99 6.64 6.55
C PRO A 185 -18.74 6.65 5.04
N SER A 186 -19.75 6.94 4.25
CA SER A 186 -19.64 7.02 2.79
C SER A 186 -19.79 8.46 2.29
N GLY A 187 -19.33 8.70 1.07
CA GLY A 187 -19.55 9.94 0.35
C GLY A 187 -19.05 11.21 1.10
N PRO A 188 -19.89 12.25 1.22
CA PRO A 188 -19.49 13.54 1.80
C PRO A 188 -19.05 13.47 3.27
N LYS A 189 -19.68 12.60 4.07
CA LYS A 189 -19.31 12.44 5.49
C LYS A 189 -17.91 11.86 5.65
N ARG A 190 -17.54 10.88 4.84
CA ARG A 190 -16.18 10.31 4.82
C ARG A 190 -15.16 11.38 4.46
N ARG A 191 -15.44 12.15 3.40
CA ARG A 191 -14.54 13.22 2.94
C ARG A 191 -14.34 14.27 4.03
N ALA A 192 -15.42 14.78 4.63
CA ALA A 192 -15.35 15.78 5.70
C ALA A 192 -14.54 15.27 6.91
N LEU A 193 -14.67 13.99 7.29
CA LEU A 193 -13.88 13.40 8.36
C LEU A 193 -12.39 13.35 8.03
N LEU A 194 -12.06 12.96 6.82
CA LEU A 194 -10.67 12.89 6.36
C LEU A 194 -10.05 14.28 6.22
N ASP A 195 -10.78 15.27 5.69
CA ASP A 195 -10.32 16.66 5.56
C ASP A 195 -10.04 17.27 6.95
N ARG A 196 -10.90 17.02 7.94
CA ARG A 196 -10.67 17.43 9.32
C ARG A 196 -9.44 16.76 9.93
N CYS A 197 -9.23 15.47 9.65
CA CYS A 197 -8.07 14.74 10.11
C CYS A 197 -6.79 15.35 9.55
N VAL A 198 -6.72 15.61 8.24
CA VAL A 198 -5.58 16.28 7.59
C VAL A 198 -5.31 17.64 8.21
N THR A 199 -6.35 18.48 8.34
CA THR A 199 -6.21 19.81 8.91
C THR A 199 -5.64 19.75 10.32
N ALA A 200 -6.17 18.87 11.17
CA ALA A 200 -5.72 18.73 12.55
C ALA A 200 -4.24 18.28 12.63
N PHE A 201 -3.81 17.39 11.71
CA PHE A 201 -2.42 17.00 11.63
C PHE A 201 -1.51 18.11 11.07
N GLU A 202 -1.93 18.85 10.04
CA GLU A 202 -1.14 19.93 9.44
C GLU A 202 -0.97 21.13 10.40
N THR A 203 -1.96 21.37 11.25
CA THR A 203 -1.97 22.51 12.19
C THR A 203 -1.57 22.13 13.62
N ALA A 204 -1.30 20.85 13.89
CA ALA A 204 -1.06 20.29 15.23
C ALA A 204 -2.21 20.62 16.23
N ASP A 205 -3.45 20.58 15.75
CA ASP A 205 -4.66 20.84 16.54
C ASP A 205 -5.08 19.60 17.33
N VAL A 206 -4.67 19.52 18.59
CA VAL A 206 -5.03 18.43 19.51
C VAL A 206 -6.53 18.30 19.70
N ASN A 207 -7.21 19.43 19.87
CA ASN A 207 -8.65 19.44 20.11
C ASN A 207 -9.40 18.97 18.87
N GLY A 208 -8.95 19.39 17.68
CA GLY A 208 -9.47 18.92 16.41
C GLY A 208 -9.30 17.41 16.23
N LEU A 209 -8.16 16.85 16.66
CA LEU A 209 -7.93 15.40 16.66
C LEU A 209 -8.87 14.70 17.65
N ALA A 210 -8.96 15.17 18.89
CA ALA A 210 -9.81 14.56 19.90
C ALA A 210 -11.30 14.48 19.48
N VAL A 211 -11.79 15.49 18.76
CA VAL A 211 -13.19 15.53 18.30
C VAL A 211 -13.50 14.52 17.19
N ILE A 212 -12.51 14.09 16.43
CA ILE A 212 -12.69 13.11 15.33
C ILE A 212 -12.38 11.67 15.73
N LEU A 213 -11.76 11.45 16.90
CA LEU A 213 -11.50 10.12 17.45
C LEU A 213 -12.73 9.59 18.21
N THR A 214 -12.94 8.26 18.14
CA THR A 214 -13.91 7.60 19.01
C THR A 214 -13.37 7.48 20.45
N GLU A 215 -14.24 7.21 21.43
CA GLU A 215 -13.83 7.09 22.84
C GLU A 215 -12.82 5.97 23.06
N ASP A 216 -12.98 4.88 22.33
CA ASP A 216 -12.14 3.68 22.34
C ASP A 216 -11.02 3.69 21.29
N ALA A 217 -10.65 4.86 20.77
CA ALA A 217 -9.64 4.97 19.73
C ALA A 217 -8.29 4.38 20.15
N SER A 218 -7.59 3.77 19.21
CA SER A 218 -6.24 3.25 19.40
C SER A 218 -5.22 3.95 18.51
N GLY A 219 -4.00 4.14 19.03
CA GLY A 219 -2.86 4.69 18.31
C GLY A 219 -1.66 3.76 18.41
N GLU A 220 -1.19 3.23 17.28
CA GLU A 220 -0.05 2.33 17.19
C GLU A 220 1.03 2.93 16.28
N MET A 221 2.30 2.68 16.58
CA MET A 221 3.39 3.33 15.86
C MET A 221 4.58 2.39 15.58
N PRO A 222 4.41 1.33 14.78
CA PRO A 222 5.54 0.48 14.41
C PRO A 222 6.64 1.30 13.68
N PRO A 223 7.94 1.05 13.97
CA PRO A 223 8.50 -0.08 14.71
C PRO A 223 8.61 0.11 16.25
N ILE A 224 7.84 0.99 16.82
CA ILE A 224 7.83 1.28 18.24
C ILE A 224 6.81 0.37 18.92
N PRO A 225 7.16 -0.42 19.96
CA PRO A 225 6.22 -1.34 20.60
C PRO A 225 5.21 -0.63 21.51
N THR A 226 5.44 0.63 21.87
CA THR A 226 4.50 1.43 22.65
C THR A 226 3.30 1.82 21.81
N TRP A 227 2.08 1.66 22.36
CA TRP A 227 0.83 2.06 21.75
C TRP A 227 -0.11 2.65 22.81
N SER A 228 -1.10 3.41 22.38
CA SER A 228 -2.05 4.10 23.26
C SER A 228 -3.46 3.64 22.96
N ALA A 229 -4.28 3.56 24.00
CA ALA A 229 -5.71 3.37 23.93
C ALA A 229 -6.41 4.57 24.54
N ASP A 230 -7.70 4.73 24.24
CA ASP A 230 -8.57 5.88 24.52
C ASP A 230 -8.24 7.16 23.76
N ARG A 231 -9.29 7.94 23.53
CA ARG A 231 -9.26 9.19 22.73
C ARG A 231 -8.21 10.20 23.23
N ASP A 232 -8.23 10.45 24.52
CA ASP A 232 -7.47 11.57 25.11
C ASP A 232 -5.98 11.24 25.11
N THR A 233 -5.62 10.02 25.46
CA THR A 233 -4.23 9.52 25.41
C THR A 233 -3.69 9.52 23.99
N VAL A 234 -4.48 9.03 23.01
CA VAL A 234 -4.08 9.02 21.60
C VAL A 234 -3.90 10.44 21.07
N ALA A 235 -4.85 11.35 21.35
CA ALA A 235 -4.78 12.74 20.89
C ALA A 235 -3.58 13.47 21.52
N ALA A 236 -3.34 13.31 22.82
CA ALA A 236 -2.22 13.92 23.53
C ALA A 236 -0.87 13.40 23.01
N PHE A 237 -0.77 12.08 22.80
CA PHE A 237 0.45 11.46 22.26
C PHE A 237 0.77 11.98 20.84
N LEU A 238 -0.20 12.01 19.94
CA LEU A 238 -0.03 12.52 18.58
C LEU A 238 0.35 14.00 18.58
N ALA A 239 -0.28 14.80 19.42
CA ALA A 239 0.01 16.22 19.54
C ALA A 239 1.42 16.50 20.10
N GLY A 240 1.88 15.72 21.08
CA GLY A 240 3.24 15.82 21.60
C GLY A 240 4.26 15.61 20.49
N ARG A 241 4.05 14.59 19.63
CA ARG A 241 4.90 14.30 18.49
C ARG A 241 4.88 15.38 17.42
N GLN A 242 3.71 15.88 17.08
CA GLN A 242 3.56 16.96 16.08
C GLN A 242 4.23 18.26 16.50
N ARG A 243 4.16 18.62 17.79
CA ARG A 243 4.87 19.81 18.32
C ARG A 243 6.39 19.71 18.12
N MET A 244 6.96 18.50 18.18
CA MET A 244 8.39 18.27 17.95
C MET A 244 8.78 18.38 16.46
N ILE A 245 7.88 18.00 15.54
CA ILE A 245 8.19 17.86 14.11
C ILE A 245 7.67 19.06 13.30
N GLY A 246 6.71 19.82 13.85
CA GLY A 246 5.98 20.89 13.16
C GLY A 246 4.85 20.34 12.27
N GLY A 247 4.09 21.25 11.67
CA GLY A 247 3.02 20.87 10.75
C GLY A 247 3.60 20.14 9.52
N MET A 248 3.14 18.93 9.28
CA MET A 248 3.59 18.10 8.15
C MET A 248 2.52 18.07 7.06
N PRO A 249 2.87 18.36 5.81
CA PRO A 249 1.94 18.13 4.71
C PRO A 249 1.54 16.65 4.66
N ALA A 250 0.22 16.43 4.56
CA ALA A 250 -0.40 15.13 4.53
C ALA A 250 -0.93 14.84 3.12
N ILE A 251 -0.49 13.74 2.52
CA ILE A 251 -0.94 13.32 1.19
C ILE A 251 -1.89 12.15 1.31
N PRO A 252 -3.16 12.30 0.85
CA PRO A 252 -4.14 11.23 0.88
C PRO A 252 -3.69 10.01 0.07
N THR A 253 -3.95 8.83 0.62
CA THR A 253 -3.71 7.55 -0.04
C THR A 253 -4.64 6.47 0.48
N THR A 254 -4.37 5.24 0.05
CA THR A 254 -5.03 4.05 0.56
C THR A 254 -4.01 2.98 0.88
N ALA A 255 -4.18 2.33 2.03
CA ALA A 255 -3.41 1.19 2.45
C ALA A 255 -4.34 0.14 3.05
N ASN A 256 -4.15 -1.12 2.73
CA ASN A 256 -4.98 -2.21 3.24
C ASN A 256 -6.49 -2.02 3.01
N GLY A 257 -6.88 -1.40 1.90
CA GLY A 257 -8.26 -1.03 1.62
C GLY A 257 -8.83 0.10 2.50
N GLN A 258 -8.02 0.67 3.38
CA GLN A 258 -8.38 1.71 4.34
C GLN A 258 -7.84 3.08 3.89
N PRO A 259 -8.45 4.19 4.29
CA PRO A 259 -7.87 5.51 4.11
C PRO A 259 -6.51 5.60 4.78
N ALA A 260 -5.58 6.23 4.13
CA ALA A 260 -4.26 6.46 4.68
C ALA A 260 -3.73 7.85 4.28
N PHE A 261 -2.76 8.34 5.02
CA PHE A 261 -2.04 9.58 4.73
C PHE A 261 -0.54 9.36 4.80
N ALA A 262 0.16 9.84 3.79
CA ALA A 262 1.61 9.91 3.80
C ALA A 262 2.05 11.29 4.29
N PHE A 263 2.81 11.32 5.36
CA PHE A 263 3.34 12.54 5.97
C PHE A 263 4.79 12.76 5.58
N TYR A 264 5.12 14.01 5.27
CA TYR A 264 6.46 14.43 4.90
C TYR A 264 6.96 15.46 5.91
N ALA A 265 8.07 15.15 6.59
CA ALA A 265 8.71 16.08 7.51
C ALA A 265 9.55 17.12 6.77
N ARG A 266 9.53 18.35 7.22
CA ARG A 266 10.40 19.43 6.70
C ARG A 266 11.85 19.13 7.06
N HIS A 267 12.76 19.31 6.11
CA HIS A 267 14.19 19.18 6.33
C HIS A 267 14.82 20.55 6.58
N ALA A 268 15.82 20.61 7.48
CA ALA A 268 16.49 21.86 7.84
C ALA A 268 17.20 22.53 6.66
N GLU A 269 17.67 21.75 5.70
CA GLU A 269 18.35 22.23 4.47
C GLU A 269 17.38 22.55 3.33
N GLY A 270 16.06 22.53 3.59
CA GLY A 270 15.00 22.73 2.60
C GLY A 270 14.43 21.40 2.09
N GLY A 271 13.21 21.48 1.51
CA GLY A 271 12.49 20.30 1.02
C GLY A 271 11.70 19.54 2.10
N SER A 272 11.10 18.43 1.69
CA SER A 272 10.29 17.55 2.58
C SER A 272 10.70 16.10 2.34
N ARG A 273 10.93 15.35 3.41
CA ARG A 273 11.30 13.92 3.35
C ARG A 273 10.17 13.03 3.83
N PRO A 274 10.01 11.83 3.24
CA PRO A 274 9.09 10.82 3.75
C PRO A 274 9.30 10.58 5.24
N HIS A 275 8.23 10.62 6.02
CA HIS A 275 8.30 10.49 7.48
C HIS A 275 7.47 9.32 8.00
N ALA A 276 6.16 9.35 7.80
CA ALA A 276 5.26 8.32 8.30
C ALA A 276 4.06 8.09 7.38
N LEU A 277 3.58 6.85 7.34
CA LEU A 277 2.33 6.48 6.70
C LEU A 277 1.30 6.15 7.78
N HIS A 278 0.25 6.95 7.89
CA HIS A 278 -0.85 6.68 8.81
C HIS A 278 -1.97 5.94 8.09
N VAL A 279 -2.35 4.78 8.60
CA VAL A 279 -3.50 3.99 8.14
C VAL A 279 -4.63 4.18 9.15
N LEU A 280 -5.81 4.60 8.66
CA LEU A 280 -6.94 4.95 9.51
C LEU A 280 -8.01 3.86 9.50
N THR A 281 -8.53 3.54 10.67
CA THR A 281 -9.75 2.75 10.81
C THR A 281 -10.93 3.71 11.07
N LEU A 282 -11.86 3.75 10.11
CA LEU A 282 -13.04 4.61 10.18
C LEU A 282 -14.26 3.83 10.68
N THR A 283 -15.10 4.49 11.48
CA THR A 283 -16.42 4.04 11.88
C THR A 283 -17.43 5.14 11.62
N LYS A 284 -18.73 4.87 11.80
CA LYS A 284 -19.77 5.90 11.72
C LYS A 284 -19.60 7.01 12.78
N ALA A 285 -18.98 6.67 13.91
CA ALA A 285 -18.77 7.58 15.04
C ALA A 285 -17.51 8.45 14.87
N GLY A 286 -16.53 8.02 14.08
CA GLY A 286 -15.27 8.73 13.92
C GLY A 286 -14.12 7.80 13.52
N ILE A 287 -12.91 8.16 13.89
CA ILE A 287 -11.69 7.36 13.69
C ILE A 287 -11.46 6.51 14.94
N SER A 288 -11.54 5.18 14.81
CA SER A 288 -11.33 4.24 15.91
C SER A 288 -9.90 3.69 16.00
N GLY A 289 -9.06 3.97 15.00
CA GLY A 289 -7.68 3.53 15.04
C GLY A 289 -6.79 4.28 14.07
N ILE A 290 -5.56 4.52 14.50
CA ILE A 290 -4.49 5.12 13.71
C ILE A 290 -3.25 4.23 13.86
N VAL A 291 -2.80 3.61 12.78
CA VAL A 291 -1.51 2.90 12.76
C VAL A 291 -0.52 3.72 11.95
N SER A 292 0.51 4.25 12.62
CA SER A 292 1.53 5.13 12.07
C SER A 292 2.81 4.35 11.78
N PHE A 293 3.06 3.99 10.54
CA PHE A 293 4.27 3.32 10.11
C PHE A 293 5.38 4.35 9.86
N GLN A 294 6.43 4.32 10.71
CA GLN A 294 7.54 5.28 10.67
C GLN A 294 8.75 4.71 9.91
N ASP A 295 8.52 4.07 8.79
CA ASP A 295 9.58 3.53 7.93
C ASP A 295 9.54 4.19 6.55
N PRO A 296 10.51 5.07 6.21
CA PRO A 296 10.62 5.69 4.89
C PRO A 296 10.73 4.69 3.74
N LYS A 297 11.25 3.48 3.99
CA LYS A 297 11.38 2.43 2.98
C LYS A 297 10.02 1.91 2.48
N LEU A 298 8.95 2.12 3.25
CA LEU A 298 7.60 1.74 2.82
C LEU A 298 7.05 2.67 1.73
N PHE A 299 7.52 3.91 1.67
CA PHE A 299 6.99 4.89 0.73
C PHE A 299 7.09 4.47 -0.74
N PRO A 300 8.16 3.82 -1.23
CA PRO A 300 8.20 3.25 -2.57
C PRO A 300 7.03 2.33 -2.90
N LEU A 301 6.52 1.58 -1.94
CA LEU A 301 5.40 0.64 -2.13
C LEU A 301 4.05 1.34 -2.36
N PHE A 302 3.87 2.53 -1.77
CA PHE A 302 2.62 3.30 -1.84
C PHE A 302 2.61 4.30 -2.99
N GLY A 303 3.49 4.13 -3.97
CA GLY A 303 3.69 5.09 -5.04
C GLY A 303 4.10 6.45 -4.46
N PRO A 304 5.28 6.57 -3.82
CA PRO A 304 5.82 7.86 -3.38
C PRO A 304 6.11 8.74 -4.56
N ALA A 305 6.42 8.07 -5.59
CA ALA A 305 6.39 8.57 -6.91
C ALA A 305 5.07 9.28 -7.20
N THR A 306 3.96 8.62 -7.01
CA THR A 306 2.61 9.18 -7.17
C THR A 306 2.34 10.31 -6.18
N ARG A 307 3.04 10.39 -5.06
CA ARG A 307 2.79 11.36 -3.97
C ARG A 307 3.77 12.52 -3.96
N GLY A 308 5.02 12.29 -4.23
CA GLY A 308 5.92 13.34 -4.67
C GLY A 308 5.28 14.09 -5.85
N GLN A 309 4.64 13.36 -6.75
CA GLN A 309 3.82 13.90 -7.83
C GLN A 309 2.64 14.75 -7.36
N GLN A 310 1.80 14.21 -6.47
CA GLN A 310 0.61 14.93 -6.00
C GLN A 310 0.99 16.14 -5.17
N LEU A 311 2.02 16.03 -4.31
CA LEU A 311 2.55 17.16 -3.56
C LEU A 311 3.25 18.16 -4.50
N ALA A 312 4.01 17.70 -5.47
CA ALA A 312 4.60 18.55 -6.49
C ALA A 312 3.54 19.31 -7.31
N LYS A 313 2.46 18.62 -7.71
CA LYS A 313 1.30 19.24 -8.36
C LYS A 313 0.61 20.25 -7.46
N LEU A 314 0.42 19.92 -6.17
CA LEU A 314 -0.19 20.84 -5.20
C LEU A 314 0.67 22.09 -4.99
N LEU A 315 1.98 21.93 -4.83
CA LEU A 315 2.93 23.03 -4.70
C LEU A 315 2.97 23.90 -5.97
N ALA A 316 2.94 23.27 -7.15
CA ALA A 316 2.87 23.98 -8.42
C ALA A 316 1.58 24.80 -8.56
N ARG A 317 0.43 24.25 -8.18
CA ARG A 317 -0.86 24.97 -8.16
C ARG A 317 -0.88 26.14 -7.15
N ARG A 318 -0.03 26.08 -6.12
CA ARG A 318 0.20 27.18 -5.16
C ARG A 318 1.31 28.17 -5.61
N GLY A 319 1.85 28.03 -6.82
CA GLY A 319 2.91 28.88 -7.35
C GLY A 319 4.31 28.60 -6.79
N GLN A 320 4.48 27.51 -6.02
CA GLN A 320 5.76 27.14 -5.41
C GLN A 320 6.58 26.25 -6.36
N PHE A 321 6.88 26.75 -7.56
CA PHE A 321 7.49 25.98 -8.65
C PHE A 321 8.88 25.37 -8.34
N PRO A 322 9.81 26.07 -7.67
CA PRO A 322 11.11 25.46 -7.34
C PRO A 322 10.96 24.22 -6.46
N ALA A 323 10.17 24.30 -5.39
CA ALA A 323 9.92 23.19 -4.49
C ALA A 323 9.15 22.04 -5.20
N ALA A 324 8.21 22.39 -6.07
CA ALA A 324 7.47 21.41 -6.85
C ALA A 324 8.37 20.60 -7.81
N ARG A 325 9.30 21.27 -8.50
CA ARG A 325 10.27 20.63 -9.41
C ARG A 325 11.22 19.72 -8.64
N GLN A 326 11.81 20.24 -7.56
CA GLN A 326 12.73 19.48 -6.71
C GLN A 326 12.07 18.18 -6.23
N LEU A 327 10.83 18.25 -5.74
CA LEU A 327 10.11 17.09 -5.24
C LEU A 327 9.78 16.08 -6.35
N ALA A 328 9.48 16.55 -7.57
CA ALA A 328 9.27 15.67 -8.72
C ALA A 328 10.58 14.95 -9.13
N ASP A 329 11.72 15.62 -9.02
CA ASP A 329 13.04 15.05 -9.30
C ASP A 329 13.46 14.03 -8.24
N GLU A 330 13.30 14.35 -6.95
CA GLU A 330 13.52 13.44 -5.84
C GLU A 330 12.65 12.17 -5.98
N ALA A 331 11.38 12.32 -6.37
CA ALA A 331 10.50 11.18 -6.65
C ALA A 331 11.03 10.29 -7.79
N LEU A 332 11.59 10.88 -8.84
CA LEU A 332 12.21 10.14 -9.94
C LEU A 332 13.47 9.38 -9.50
N GLU A 333 14.29 9.97 -8.66
CA GLU A 333 15.51 9.33 -8.11
C GLU A 333 15.18 8.12 -7.25
N LEU A 334 14.14 8.22 -6.42
CA LEU A 334 13.68 7.12 -5.58
C LEU A 334 13.22 5.89 -6.37
N VAL A 335 12.72 6.09 -7.58
CA VAL A 335 12.19 5.00 -8.44
C VAL A 335 13.22 4.52 -9.48
N SER A 336 14.27 5.29 -9.72
CA SER A 336 15.31 4.97 -10.72
C SER A 336 16.03 3.64 -10.51
N PRO A 337 16.34 3.20 -9.27
CA PRO A 337 16.97 1.92 -8.99
C PRO A 337 16.03 0.71 -9.02
N THR A 338 14.70 0.93 -9.11
CA THR A 338 13.69 -0.13 -9.01
C THR A 338 13.16 -0.51 -10.38
N SER A 339 12.72 -1.76 -10.54
CA SER A 339 12.08 -2.28 -11.75
C SER A 339 10.66 -1.73 -12.00
N TRP A 340 10.27 -0.64 -11.37
CA TRP A 340 8.91 -0.08 -11.36
C TRP A 340 8.69 0.92 -12.49
N ALA A 341 8.82 0.45 -13.71
CA ALA A 341 8.75 1.29 -14.91
C ALA A 341 7.43 2.09 -15.03
N VAL A 342 6.28 1.47 -14.73
CA VAL A 342 4.97 2.14 -14.79
C VAL A 342 4.88 3.30 -13.79
N VAL A 343 5.35 3.10 -12.56
CA VAL A 343 5.41 4.16 -11.55
C VAL A 343 6.31 5.30 -12.00
N ARG A 344 7.45 4.99 -12.62
CA ARG A 344 8.34 5.99 -13.21
C ARG A 344 7.65 6.82 -14.31
N ALA A 345 6.84 6.17 -15.14
CA ALA A 345 6.05 6.86 -16.16
C ALA A 345 5.00 7.80 -15.54
N GLU A 346 4.33 7.39 -14.48
CA GLU A 346 3.39 8.24 -13.73
C GLU A 346 4.07 9.47 -13.13
N ILE A 347 5.30 9.35 -12.60
CA ILE A 347 6.07 10.52 -12.10
C ILE A 347 6.41 11.47 -13.24
N LEU A 348 6.83 10.93 -14.35
CA LEU A 348 7.16 11.75 -15.52
C LEU A 348 5.95 12.53 -16.03
N MET A 349 4.75 11.94 -15.99
CA MET A 349 3.51 12.66 -16.29
C MET A 349 3.25 13.81 -15.31
N ALA A 350 3.45 13.58 -14.02
CA ALA A 350 3.26 14.64 -13.03
C ALA A 350 4.32 15.74 -13.13
N LYS A 351 5.57 15.38 -13.42
CA LYS A 351 6.63 16.34 -13.70
C LYS A 351 6.28 17.20 -14.92
N ALA A 352 5.65 16.61 -15.93
CA ALA A 352 5.13 17.35 -17.07
C ALA A 352 4.08 18.40 -16.67
N GLU A 353 3.10 18.02 -15.83
CA GLU A 353 2.08 18.96 -15.32
C GLU A 353 2.72 20.10 -14.50
N VAL A 354 3.68 19.78 -13.62
CA VAL A 354 4.44 20.80 -12.86
C VAL A 354 5.16 21.77 -13.79
N ASN A 355 5.81 21.25 -14.83
CA ASN A 355 6.55 22.08 -15.80
C ASN A 355 5.62 22.95 -16.64
N LEU A 356 4.42 22.45 -16.99
CA LEU A 356 3.39 23.24 -17.67
C LEU A 356 2.93 24.42 -16.81
N LEU A 357 2.56 24.16 -15.57
CA LEU A 357 2.14 25.18 -14.62
C LEU A 357 3.26 26.20 -14.35
N ALA A 358 4.52 25.79 -14.44
CA ALA A 358 5.70 26.63 -14.27
C ALA A 358 6.12 27.37 -15.54
N GLY A 359 5.34 27.29 -16.64
CA GLY A 359 5.65 27.99 -17.91
C GLY A 359 6.85 27.40 -18.67
N ALA A 360 7.14 26.10 -18.51
CA ALA A 360 8.25 25.40 -19.17
C ALA A 360 7.76 24.28 -20.12
N PRO A 361 7.05 24.57 -21.21
CA PRO A 361 6.41 23.58 -22.07
C PRO A 361 7.38 22.59 -22.69
N GLY A 362 8.57 22.97 -23.09
CA GLY A 362 9.56 22.06 -23.66
C GLY A 362 10.05 20.99 -22.65
N GLN A 363 10.15 21.33 -21.36
CA GLN A 363 10.48 20.36 -20.32
C GLN A 363 9.29 19.42 -20.02
N ALA A 364 8.08 19.91 -20.13
CA ALA A 364 6.86 19.12 -20.00
C ALA A 364 6.77 18.06 -21.10
N GLU A 365 6.99 18.48 -22.36
CA GLU A 365 6.99 17.61 -23.52
C GLU A 365 8.05 16.51 -23.42
N ALA A 366 9.28 16.85 -22.99
CA ALA A 366 10.33 15.86 -22.77
C ALA A 366 9.93 14.81 -21.72
N SER A 367 9.26 15.23 -20.66
CA SER A 367 8.76 14.32 -19.60
C SER A 367 7.66 13.42 -20.13
N LEU A 368 6.71 13.92 -20.92
CA LEU A 368 5.64 13.13 -21.53
C LEU A 368 6.18 12.10 -22.52
N ARG A 369 7.14 12.47 -23.38
CA ARG A 369 7.78 11.52 -24.30
C ARG A 369 8.53 10.41 -23.58
N ALA A 370 9.17 10.72 -22.45
CA ALA A 370 9.81 9.70 -21.61
C ALA A 370 8.79 8.75 -20.97
N ALA A 371 7.65 9.26 -20.50
CA ALA A 371 6.56 8.45 -19.96
C ALA A 371 5.95 7.53 -21.03
N LEU A 372 5.69 8.06 -22.24
CA LEU A 372 5.11 7.31 -23.35
C LEU A 372 5.98 6.09 -23.71
N ARG A 373 7.29 6.28 -23.86
CA ARG A 373 8.21 5.18 -24.14
C ARG A 373 8.08 4.04 -23.12
N ILE A 374 7.98 4.36 -21.83
CA ILE A 374 7.84 3.35 -20.79
C ILE A 374 6.50 2.60 -20.90
N TYR A 375 5.41 3.29 -21.21
CA TYR A 375 4.11 2.66 -21.36
C TYR A 375 4.03 1.78 -22.60
N GLU A 376 4.67 2.19 -23.69
CA GLU A 376 4.75 1.42 -24.94
C GLU A 376 5.60 0.15 -24.75
N ASP A 377 6.78 0.26 -24.13
CA ASP A 377 7.65 -0.88 -23.81
C ASP A 377 6.98 -1.91 -22.90
N ARG A 378 5.98 -1.47 -22.11
CA ARG A 378 5.24 -2.34 -21.17
C ARG A 378 3.86 -2.75 -21.67
N HIS A 379 3.49 -2.41 -22.91
CA HIS A 379 2.18 -2.70 -23.50
C HIS A 379 0.99 -2.26 -22.64
N THR A 380 1.10 -1.12 -21.96
CA THR A 380 0.05 -0.55 -21.11
C THR A 380 -0.81 0.44 -21.89
N ALA A 381 -1.78 -0.05 -22.65
CA ALA A 381 -2.53 0.72 -23.64
C ALA A 381 -3.27 1.97 -23.10
N PRO A 382 -4.13 1.91 -22.05
CA PRO A 382 -4.88 3.10 -21.64
C PRO A 382 -4.02 4.29 -21.21
N PRO A 383 -2.96 4.13 -20.36
CA PRO A 383 -2.06 5.24 -20.04
C PRO A 383 -1.27 5.80 -21.21
N ALA A 384 -0.87 4.93 -22.18
CA ALA A 384 -0.18 5.39 -23.36
C ALA A 384 -1.05 6.28 -24.26
N GLU A 385 -2.34 5.97 -24.39
CA GLU A 385 -3.30 6.81 -25.12
C GLU A 385 -3.45 8.19 -24.49
N GLN A 386 -3.60 8.26 -23.17
CA GLN A 386 -3.69 9.53 -22.44
C GLN A 386 -2.46 10.42 -22.65
N VAL A 387 -1.27 9.81 -22.71
CA VAL A 387 -0.02 10.56 -22.96
C VAL A 387 0.07 11.02 -24.39
N ARG A 388 -0.39 10.21 -25.37
CA ARG A 388 -0.44 10.64 -26.80
C ARG A 388 -1.39 11.81 -27.00
N ASP A 389 -2.58 11.78 -26.37
CA ASP A 389 -3.54 12.88 -26.42
C ASP A 389 -2.96 14.16 -25.80
N ALA A 390 -2.27 14.04 -24.68
CA ALA A 390 -1.57 15.16 -24.07
C ALA A 390 -0.47 15.74 -25.00
N LEU A 391 0.33 14.90 -25.65
CA LEU A 391 1.35 15.33 -26.61
C LEU A 391 0.74 16.00 -27.85
N ALA A 392 -0.34 15.46 -28.40
CA ALA A 392 -1.04 16.04 -29.54
C ALA A 392 -1.55 17.46 -29.26
N SER A 393 -1.90 17.76 -28.01
CA SER A 393 -2.29 19.11 -27.61
C SER A 393 -1.15 20.14 -27.67
N PHE A 394 0.11 19.71 -27.58
CA PHE A 394 1.27 20.59 -27.74
C PHE A 394 1.53 20.94 -29.21
N ASP A 395 1.37 19.97 -30.12
CA ASP A 395 1.61 20.19 -31.54
C ASP A 395 0.61 21.21 -32.11
N THR A 396 -0.65 21.18 -31.65
CA THR A 396 -1.67 22.15 -32.09
C THR A 396 -1.45 23.55 -31.56
N HIS A 397 -0.74 23.76 -30.44
CA HIS A 397 -0.44 25.07 -29.89
C HIS A 397 0.82 25.70 -30.51
N SER A 398 1.75 24.89 -31.03
CA SER A 398 2.93 25.41 -31.73
C SER A 398 2.63 25.88 -33.16
N GLU A 399 1.57 25.40 -33.81
CA GLU A 399 1.13 25.85 -35.15
C GLU A 399 0.29 27.14 -35.11
N THR A 400 -0.25 27.54 -33.95
CA THR A 400 -1.15 28.69 -33.82
C THR A 400 -0.43 29.99 -33.38
N ASN A 401 0.88 29.98 -33.15
CA ASN A 401 1.64 31.20 -32.84
C ASN A 401 2.93 31.31 -33.68
N PRO A 402 2.84 31.73 -34.97
CA PRO A 402 4.00 32.17 -35.71
C PRO A 402 4.43 33.55 -35.17
N ALA A 403 5.69 33.67 -34.80
CA ALA A 403 6.38 34.82 -34.23
C ALA A 403 6.13 36.14 -34.92
#